data_85a64b23346f508b8b61ed13ce54cd54
#
_entry.id   85a64b23346f508b8b61ed13ce54cd54
#
_cell.length_a   1.000
_cell.length_b   1.000
_cell.length_c   1.000
_cell.angle_alpha   90.00
_cell.angle_beta   90.00
_cell.angle_gamma   90.00
#
_symmetry.space_group_name_H-M   'P 1'
#
loop_
_entity.id
_entity.type
_entity.pdbx_description
1 polymer ?
#
loop_
_entity_poly.entity_id
_entity_poly.type
_entity_poly.pdbx_seq_one_letter_code
_entity_poly.pdbx_strand_id
1 'polypeptide(L)'
;IIKRRWNTFLRRFFIFYGKLLTMRQLFLLASYALLPFFTPVMVNAQTKYFPTKQEWLEKTPSSLGLQNDSIGKAVQFAIENETKNPANMEINHYRTFGKEPFGMGIGPFETRGKSNGLIIYKGYIIAKWGQPEKCDMTHSVTKSFLSTVTGLALEMGHIKNISDPVYTYLAPMEAYHPGTLYRNATEIGNDELLKPFETEHNKKITWEHLLRQTSDWEGTLWEKPEWADRPDADASKWLNRKRNEPGAVYEYNDVRVNALALALTSILRKPLPLILKEKIMDSIGASDTWRWTGYRNAWIVIDGLPVQAVSGGGHWGGGMIINSYDLGRFGLFTLNKGNWNNKRILPESWFAIATKPTEVKTDYGFMNYFLNTDRKMIPSAPTSAYMHVGNGTNFIFVDDTKELVVVGRWMENAAIPGFIQKIYAAWR
;
A
#
# COMPACT_ATOMS: atom_id res chain seq x y z
N ILE A 1 53.90 11.08 -45.56
CA ILE A 1 55.04 10.44 -44.83
C ILE A 1 54.58 9.37 -43.85
N ILE A 2 53.28 9.22 -43.56
CA ILE A 2 52.78 8.29 -42.54
C ILE A 2 52.39 6.90 -43.12
N LYS A 3 52.26 6.73 -44.42
CA LYS A 3 51.83 5.48 -45.06
C LYS A 3 52.96 4.46 -45.40
N ARG A 4 54.24 4.77 -45.15
CA ARG A 4 55.36 3.89 -45.45
C ARG A 4 55.97 3.10 -44.30
N ARG A 5 55.52 3.28 -43.06
CA ARG A 5 56.07 2.60 -41.85
C ARG A 5 55.27 1.38 -41.35
N TRP A 6 54.11 1.12 -41.89
CA TRP A 6 53.26 -0.01 -41.42
C TRP A 6 53.48 -1.32 -42.18
N ASN A 7 54.05 -1.27 -43.40
CA ASN A 7 54.26 -2.51 -44.18
C ASN A 7 55.52 -3.29 -43.83
N THR A 8 56.43 -2.77 -43.03
CA THR A 8 57.63 -3.45 -42.60
C THR A 8 57.46 -4.20 -41.25
N PHE A 9 56.50 -3.82 -40.48
CA PHE A 9 56.22 -4.47 -39.19
C PHE A 9 55.40 -5.78 -39.34
N LEU A 10 54.52 -5.84 -40.32
CA LEU A 10 53.68 -7.03 -40.59
C LEU A 10 54.41 -8.17 -41.29
N ARG A 11 55.50 -7.87 -42.04
CA ARG A 11 56.31 -8.92 -42.72
C ARG A 11 57.30 -9.65 -41.80
N ARG A 12 57.63 -9.09 -40.61
CA ARG A 12 58.50 -9.76 -39.64
C ARG A 12 57.72 -10.60 -38.60
N PHE A 13 56.42 -10.45 -38.50
CA PHE A 13 55.58 -11.18 -37.53
C PHE A 13 55.13 -12.55 -38.09
N PHE A 14 55.09 -12.74 -39.40
CA PHE A 14 54.62 -13.98 -40.03
C PHE A 14 55.72 -15.04 -40.31
N ILE A 15 56.98 -14.74 -40.07
CA ILE A 15 58.11 -15.71 -40.35
C ILE A 15 58.53 -16.44 -39.04
N PHE A 16 58.14 -15.98 -37.88
CA PHE A 16 58.56 -16.59 -36.60
C PHE A 16 57.55 -17.60 -36.00
N TYR A 17 56.36 -17.70 -36.55
CA TYR A 17 55.34 -18.62 -36.03
C TYR A 17 55.05 -19.86 -36.87
N GLY A 18 55.85 -20.07 -37.94
CA GLY A 18 55.61 -21.15 -38.88
C GLY A 18 56.31 -22.49 -38.60
N LYS A 19 56.99 -22.64 -37.47
CA LYS A 19 57.75 -23.88 -37.18
C LYS A 19 57.49 -24.51 -35.77
N LEU A 20 56.43 -24.15 -35.08
CA LEU A 20 56.13 -24.73 -33.76
C LEU A 20 54.69 -25.31 -33.67
N LEU A 21 54.17 -25.82 -34.76
CA LEU A 21 52.77 -26.29 -34.83
C LEU A 21 52.65 -27.75 -35.27
N THR A 22 53.52 -28.66 -34.79
CA THR A 22 53.41 -30.09 -35.12
C THR A 22 53.36 -31.07 -33.99
N MET A 23 53.47 -30.63 -32.72
CA MET A 23 53.28 -31.54 -31.58
C MET A 23 52.18 -31.18 -30.58
N ARG A 24 51.53 -30.06 -30.71
CA ARG A 24 50.38 -29.68 -29.87
C ARG A 24 48.99 -30.00 -30.44
N GLN A 25 48.90 -30.33 -31.73
CA GLN A 25 47.61 -30.62 -32.40
C GLN A 25 47.14 -32.05 -32.21
N LEU A 26 47.99 -32.99 -31.81
CA LEU A 26 47.59 -34.39 -31.58
C LEU A 26 47.06 -34.65 -30.16
N PHE A 27 47.28 -33.74 -29.19
CA PHE A 27 46.71 -33.84 -27.84
C PHE A 27 45.39 -33.14 -27.65
N LEU A 28 44.99 -32.25 -28.58
CA LEU A 28 43.72 -31.51 -28.52
C LEU A 28 42.54 -32.24 -29.18
N LEU A 29 42.80 -33.26 -30.01
CA LEU A 29 41.74 -34.06 -30.65
C LEU A 29 41.27 -35.27 -29.80
N ALA A 30 42.04 -35.68 -28.79
CA ALA A 30 41.65 -36.74 -27.85
C ALA A 30 40.84 -36.25 -26.63
N SER A 31 40.81 -34.94 -26.36
CA SER A 31 40.08 -34.36 -25.22
C SER A 31 38.67 -33.89 -25.55
N TYR A 32 38.25 -33.94 -26.80
CA TYR A 32 36.89 -33.51 -27.23
C TYR A 32 35.86 -34.65 -27.26
N ALA A 33 36.25 -35.88 -27.00
CA ALA A 33 35.37 -37.05 -27.12
C ALA A 33 34.64 -37.44 -25.78
N LEU A 34 34.85 -36.70 -24.68
CA LEU A 34 34.26 -37.03 -23.36
C LEU A 34 33.68 -35.80 -22.61
N LEU A 35 33.18 -34.82 -23.37
CA LEU A 35 32.26 -33.83 -22.77
C LEU A 35 30.85 -34.44 -22.82
N PRO A 36 30.25 -34.77 -21.65
CA PRO A 36 28.83 -35.10 -21.66
C PRO A 36 28.11 -33.89 -22.23
N PHE A 37 27.25 -34.12 -23.22
CA PHE A 37 26.27 -33.14 -23.70
C PHE A 37 25.39 -32.78 -22.50
N PHE A 38 25.81 -31.82 -21.68
CA PHE A 38 24.91 -31.05 -20.84
C PHE A 38 24.08 -30.23 -21.80
N THR A 39 23.00 -30.81 -22.32
CA THR A 39 21.88 -30.01 -22.77
C THR A 39 21.48 -29.14 -21.58
N PRO A 40 21.56 -27.80 -21.65
CA PRO A 40 20.98 -27.00 -20.59
C PRO A 40 19.50 -27.37 -20.58
N VAL A 41 19.07 -28.03 -19.52
CA VAL A 41 17.64 -28.11 -19.21
C VAL A 41 17.26 -26.65 -19.01
N MET A 42 16.69 -26.04 -20.04
CA MET A 42 16.00 -24.78 -19.92
C MET A 42 14.88 -25.05 -18.92
N VAL A 43 15.18 -24.84 -17.63
CA VAL A 43 14.15 -24.68 -16.64
C VAL A 43 13.42 -23.43 -17.11
N ASN A 44 12.31 -23.64 -17.82
CA ASN A 44 11.36 -22.58 -18.09
C ASN A 44 10.93 -22.07 -16.71
N ALA A 45 11.60 -21.05 -16.21
CA ALA A 45 11.13 -20.31 -15.07
C ALA A 45 9.75 -19.84 -15.48
N GLN A 46 8.73 -20.48 -14.93
CA GLN A 46 7.34 -20.16 -15.22
C GLN A 46 7.18 -18.69 -14.93
N THR A 47 7.04 -17.87 -15.97
CA THR A 47 6.90 -16.43 -15.82
C THR A 47 5.67 -16.17 -14.97
N LYS A 48 5.84 -15.41 -13.89
CA LYS A 48 4.71 -15.03 -13.02
C LYS A 48 3.62 -14.40 -13.87
N TYR A 49 2.37 -14.82 -13.63
CA TYR A 49 1.23 -14.23 -14.31
C TYR A 49 0.81 -12.92 -13.61
N PHE A 50 0.61 -11.89 -14.42
CA PHE A 50 0.03 -10.61 -14.02
C PHE A 50 -1.18 -10.30 -14.88
N PRO A 51 -2.34 -9.97 -14.29
CA PRO A 51 -3.53 -9.63 -15.07
C PRO A 51 -3.34 -8.31 -15.83
N THR A 52 -3.95 -8.23 -17.02
CA THR A 52 -4.05 -6.98 -17.78
C THR A 52 -5.25 -6.15 -17.32
N LYS A 53 -5.39 -4.92 -17.82
CA LYS A 53 -6.58 -4.09 -17.50
C LYS A 53 -7.88 -4.75 -18.02
N GLN A 54 -7.80 -5.43 -19.17
CA GLN A 54 -8.95 -6.01 -19.85
C GLN A 54 -9.29 -7.40 -19.34
N GLU A 55 -8.31 -8.15 -18.85
CA GLU A 55 -8.48 -9.56 -18.54
C GLU A 55 -7.76 -9.97 -17.27
N TRP A 56 -8.46 -10.76 -16.45
CA TRP A 56 -7.88 -11.47 -15.32
C TRP A 56 -8.27 -12.95 -15.41
N LEU A 57 -7.30 -13.80 -15.70
CA LEU A 57 -7.54 -15.22 -15.89
C LEU A 57 -7.96 -15.89 -14.58
N GLU A 58 -8.99 -16.74 -14.70
CA GLU A 58 -9.47 -17.60 -13.63
C GLU A 58 -8.95 -19.03 -13.84
N LYS A 59 -8.59 -19.72 -12.78
CA LYS A 59 -8.21 -21.12 -12.80
C LYS A 59 -8.91 -21.90 -11.70
N THR A 60 -9.25 -23.17 -11.97
CA THR A 60 -9.72 -24.04 -10.91
C THR A 60 -8.59 -24.30 -9.91
N PRO A 61 -8.86 -24.38 -8.60
CA PRO A 61 -7.83 -24.71 -7.61
C PRO A 61 -7.06 -25.98 -7.96
N SER A 62 -7.74 -27.03 -8.42
CA SER A 62 -7.11 -28.31 -8.80
C SER A 62 -6.12 -28.20 -9.95
N SER A 63 -6.33 -27.31 -10.90
CA SER A 63 -5.37 -27.07 -12.00
C SER A 63 -4.03 -26.46 -11.53
N LEU A 64 -4.01 -25.94 -10.30
CA LEU A 64 -2.83 -25.37 -9.64
C LEU A 64 -2.36 -26.22 -8.44
N GLY A 65 -2.85 -27.47 -8.33
CA GLY A 65 -2.45 -28.42 -7.29
C GLY A 65 -3.11 -28.21 -5.93
N LEU A 66 -4.26 -27.49 -5.88
CA LEU A 66 -5.01 -27.24 -4.66
C LEU A 66 -6.32 -28.04 -4.62
N GLN A 67 -6.83 -28.29 -3.43
CA GLN A 67 -8.12 -28.99 -3.25
C GLN A 67 -9.30 -28.04 -3.48
N ASN A 68 -10.15 -28.33 -4.48
CA ASN A 68 -11.34 -27.55 -4.80
C ASN A 68 -12.31 -27.45 -3.62
N ASP A 69 -12.56 -28.55 -2.92
CA ASP A 69 -13.50 -28.62 -1.80
C ASP A 69 -13.10 -27.69 -0.64
N SER A 70 -11.80 -27.62 -0.34
CA SER A 70 -11.29 -26.74 0.72
C SER A 70 -11.51 -25.28 0.37
N ILE A 71 -11.27 -24.89 -0.87
CA ILE A 71 -11.54 -23.53 -1.35
C ILE A 71 -13.04 -23.24 -1.36
N GLY A 72 -13.87 -24.19 -1.82
CA GLY A 72 -15.34 -24.08 -1.77
C GLY A 72 -15.87 -23.86 -0.35
N LYS A 73 -15.36 -24.65 0.62
CA LYS A 73 -15.70 -24.48 2.05
C LYS A 73 -15.24 -23.12 2.62
N ALA A 74 -14.11 -22.61 2.18
CA ALA A 74 -13.65 -21.27 2.58
C ALA A 74 -14.60 -20.19 2.05
N VAL A 75 -15.00 -20.25 0.78
CA VAL A 75 -15.96 -19.31 0.18
C VAL A 75 -17.30 -19.36 0.89
N GLN A 76 -17.84 -20.55 1.14
CA GLN A 76 -19.10 -20.71 1.86
C GLN A 76 -19.04 -20.11 3.27
N PHE A 77 -17.92 -20.36 3.97
CA PHE A 77 -17.67 -19.77 5.29
C PHE A 77 -17.63 -18.24 5.26
N ALA A 78 -17.04 -17.64 4.22
CA ALA A 78 -17.00 -16.18 4.06
C ALA A 78 -18.41 -15.59 3.86
N ILE A 79 -19.27 -16.27 3.11
CA ILE A 79 -20.66 -15.86 2.88
C ILE A 79 -21.48 -15.96 4.17
N GLU A 80 -21.35 -17.07 4.91
CA GLU A 80 -22.07 -17.30 6.16
C GLU A 80 -21.67 -16.36 7.30
N ASN A 81 -20.46 -15.80 7.22
CA ASN A 81 -19.93 -14.85 8.19
C ASN A 81 -19.96 -13.40 7.68
N GLU A 82 -20.99 -13.03 6.90
CA GLU A 82 -21.21 -11.62 6.56
C GLU A 82 -21.39 -10.79 7.83
N THR A 83 -20.78 -9.58 7.86
CA THR A 83 -20.93 -8.66 9.01
C THR A 83 -22.40 -8.27 9.22
N LYS A 84 -22.80 -8.25 10.49
CA LYS A 84 -24.14 -7.81 10.92
C LYS A 84 -24.29 -6.28 10.97
N ASN A 85 -23.21 -5.54 10.73
CA ASN A 85 -23.24 -4.08 10.72
C ASN A 85 -24.16 -3.55 9.60
N PRO A 86 -24.84 -2.41 9.82
CA PRO A 86 -25.70 -1.79 8.81
C PRO A 86 -25.02 -1.63 7.46
N ALA A 87 -25.79 -1.83 6.38
CA ALA A 87 -25.29 -1.58 5.03
C ALA A 87 -25.08 -0.08 4.77
N ASN A 88 -25.93 0.79 5.30
CA ASN A 88 -25.71 2.23 5.28
C ASN A 88 -24.56 2.60 6.22
N MET A 89 -23.44 3.06 5.66
CA MET A 89 -22.22 3.34 6.44
C MET A 89 -22.35 4.59 7.30
N GLU A 90 -23.20 5.53 6.97
CA GLU A 90 -23.51 6.68 7.84
C GLU A 90 -24.26 6.24 9.11
N ILE A 91 -25.27 5.38 8.95
CA ILE A 91 -25.96 4.77 10.11
C ILE A 91 -24.98 3.96 10.94
N ASN A 92 -24.11 3.17 10.29
CA ASN A 92 -23.06 2.41 10.98
C ASN A 92 -22.12 3.34 11.77
N HIS A 93 -21.72 4.46 11.19
CA HIS A 93 -20.89 5.47 11.85
C HIS A 93 -21.54 5.97 13.15
N TYR A 94 -22.81 6.40 13.09
CA TYR A 94 -23.52 6.90 14.29
C TYR A 94 -23.81 5.82 15.34
N ARG A 95 -23.80 4.55 14.97
CA ARG A 95 -23.89 3.44 15.94
C ARG A 95 -22.58 3.14 16.64
N THR A 96 -21.46 3.57 16.09
CA THR A 96 -20.09 3.30 16.57
C THR A 96 -19.37 4.59 16.95
N PHE A 97 -18.58 5.13 16.07
CA PHE A 97 -17.71 6.31 16.26
C PHE A 97 -18.46 7.63 16.43
N GLY A 98 -19.68 7.73 15.92
CA GLY A 98 -20.52 8.93 16.10
C GLY A 98 -20.90 9.25 17.55
N LYS A 99 -20.57 8.33 18.49
CA LYS A 99 -20.75 8.54 19.94
C LYS A 99 -19.54 9.20 20.61
N GLU A 100 -18.41 9.27 19.92
CA GLU A 100 -17.21 9.92 20.40
C GLU A 100 -17.36 11.45 20.41
N PRO A 101 -16.57 12.18 21.20
CA PRO A 101 -16.49 13.64 21.07
C PRO A 101 -16.17 14.03 19.64
N PHE A 102 -16.76 15.11 19.13
CA PHE A 102 -16.65 15.50 17.72
C PHE A 102 -17.05 14.37 16.75
N GLY A 103 -17.88 13.42 17.17
CA GLY A 103 -18.25 12.23 16.41
C GLY A 103 -19.17 12.49 15.20
N MET A 104 -19.57 13.75 14.93
CA MET A 104 -20.39 14.07 13.75
C MET A 104 -19.66 13.66 12.48
N GLY A 105 -20.31 12.85 11.65
CA GLY A 105 -19.79 12.43 10.36
C GLY A 105 -19.73 13.59 9.36
N ILE A 106 -18.64 13.70 8.64
CA ILE A 106 -18.45 14.71 7.58
C ILE A 106 -18.78 14.12 6.22
N GLY A 107 -18.56 12.81 6.06
CA GLY A 107 -18.77 12.11 4.80
C GLY A 107 -17.69 12.42 3.73
N PRO A 108 -17.86 11.92 2.51
CA PRO A 108 -19.00 11.10 2.07
C PRO A 108 -19.04 9.72 2.73
N PHE A 109 -20.25 9.16 2.81
CA PHE A 109 -20.51 7.78 3.17
C PHE A 109 -21.24 7.07 2.03
N GLU A 110 -21.07 5.76 1.93
CA GLU A 110 -21.69 4.93 0.90
C GLU A 110 -22.55 3.83 1.53
N THR A 111 -23.39 3.22 0.72
CA THR A 111 -24.07 1.98 1.12
C THR A 111 -23.24 0.78 0.65
N ARG A 112 -22.79 -0.05 1.59
CA ARG A 112 -21.99 -1.24 1.31
C ARG A 112 -22.76 -2.34 0.59
N GLY A 113 -22.05 -3.17 -0.16
CA GLY A 113 -22.55 -4.45 -0.64
C GLY A 113 -22.63 -5.51 0.46
N LYS A 114 -23.00 -6.72 0.07
CA LYS A 114 -22.87 -7.94 0.88
C LYS A 114 -21.41 -8.40 0.94
N SER A 115 -21.15 -9.43 1.77
CA SER A 115 -19.85 -10.10 1.77
C SER A 115 -19.44 -10.47 0.35
N ASN A 116 -18.21 -10.08 -0.01
CA ASN A 116 -17.64 -10.38 -1.32
C ASN A 116 -16.11 -10.46 -1.23
N GLY A 117 -15.49 -11.06 -2.24
CA GLY A 117 -14.03 -11.09 -2.30
C GLY A 117 -13.46 -12.00 -3.37
N LEU A 118 -12.12 -12.15 -3.30
CA LEU A 118 -11.30 -12.92 -4.23
C LEU A 118 -10.25 -13.73 -3.48
N ILE A 119 -10.00 -14.94 -3.95
CA ILE A 119 -8.81 -15.73 -3.58
C ILE A 119 -7.93 -15.82 -4.83
N ILE A 120 -6.69 -15.30 -4.71
CA ILE A 120 -5.76 -15.16 -5.81
C ILE A 120 -4.50 -15.97 -5.46
N TYR A 121 -4.16 -16.93 -6.30
CA TYR A 121 -3.00 -17.79 -6.14
C TYR A 121 -2.12 -17.75 -7.39
N LYS A 122 -0.83 -17.46 -7.21
CA LYS A 122 0.14 -17.30 -8.33
C LYS A 122 -0.34 -16.31 -9.41
N GLY A 123 -1.05 -15.27 -8.99
CA GLY A 123 -1.61 -14.24 -9.88
C GLY A 123 -2.99 -14.55 -10.45
N TYR A 124 -3.43 -15.82 -10.45
CA TYR A 124 -4.73 -16.24 -10.97
C TYR A 124 -5.83 -16.13 -9.91
N ILE A 125 -7.03 -15.72 -10.30
CA ILE A 125 -8.20 -15.84 -9.46
C ILE A 125 -8.58 -17.33 -9.41
N ILE A 126 -8.60 -17.93 -8.20
CA ILE A 126 -8.99 -19.32 -7.99
C ILE A 126 -10.36 -19.46 -7.34
N ALA A 127 -10.89 -18.40 -6.77
CA ALA A 127 -12.27 -18.29 -6.30
C ALA A 127 -12.67 -16.83 -6.16
N LYS A 128 -13.97 -16.59 -6.29
CA LYS A 128 -14.63 -15.30 -6.04
C LYS A 128 -16.02 -15.53 -5.47
N TRP A 129 -16.54 -14.57 -4.73
CA TRP A 129 -17.91 -14.62 -4.20
C TRP A 129 -18.52 -13.23 -4.09
N GLY A 130 -19.85 -13.18 -4.00
CA GLY A 130 -20.61 -11.94 -3.90
C GLY A 130 -20.53 -11.09 -5.18
N GLN A 131 -20.35 -9.79 -5.01
CA GLN A 131 -20.24 -8.79 -6.07
C GLN A 131 -18.87 -8.10 -6.02
N PRO A 132 -17.78 -8.75 -6.46
CA PRO A 132 -16.44 -8.19 -6.37
C PRO A 132 -16.22 -6.96 -7.25
N GLU A 133 -17.08 -6.70 -8.25
CA GLU A 133 -17.09 -5.51 -9.10
C GLU A 133 -17.66 -4.26 -8.41
N LYS A 134 -18.41 -4.44 -7.31
CA LYS A 134 -19.02 -3.31 -6.60
C LYS A 134 -17.96 -2.46 -5.92
N CYS A 135 -17.97 -1.16 -6.22
CA CYS A 135 -17.17 -0.17 -5.51
C CYS A 135 -17.81 0.16 -4.16
N ASP A 136 -17.07 -0.09 -3.09
CA ASP A 136 -17.47 0.18 -1.72
C ASP A 136 -16.38 0.92 -0.97
N MET A 137 -16.74 1.57 0.16
CA MET A 137 -15.76 2.14 1.08
C MET A 137 -14.86 1.04 1.63
N THR A 138 -13.56 1.28 1.64
CA THR A 138 -12.60 0.31 2.19
C THR A 138 -12.01 0.75 3.54
N HIS A 139 -12.46 1.89 4.06
CA HIS A 139 -12.00 2.47 5.32
C HIS A 139 -10.46 2.47 5.42
N SER A 140 -9.89 1.95 6.48
CA SER A 140 -8.45 2.04 6.74
C SER A 140 -7.56 1.27 5.77
N VAL A 141 -8.07 0.40 4.87
CA VAL A 141 -7.24 -0.10 3.76
C VAL A 141 -6.71 1.06 2.90
N THR A 142 -7.42 2.21 2.89
CA THR A 142 -6.95 3.46 2.28
C THR A 142 -5.55 3.86 2.73
N LYS A 143 -5.19 3.61 3.99
CA LYS A 143 -3.88 3.95 4.56
C LYS A 143 -2.73 3.24 3.85
N SER A 144 -2.98 2.05 3.31
CA SER A 144 -1.98 1.30 2.54
C SER A 144 -1.66 2.00 1.21
N PHE A 145 -2.67 2.60 0.57
CA PHE A 145 -2.48 3.43 -0.61
C PHE A 145 -1.74 4.72 -0.25
N LEU A 146 -2.06 5.34 0.89
CA LEU A 146 -1.35 6.51 1.40
C LEU A 146 0.13 6.20 1.67
N SER A 147 0.42 5.07 2.33
CA SER A 147 1.79 4.57 2.50
C SER A 147 2.51 4.43 1.15
N THR A 148 1.85 3.83 0.17
CA THR A 148 2.43 3.64 -1.17
C THR A 148 2.73 4.97 -1.85
N VAL A 149 1.84 5.98 -1.72
CA VAL A 149 2.11 7.35 -2.23
C VAL A 149 3.27 8.01 -1.50
N THR A 150 3.46 7.74 -0.20
CA THR A 150 4.65 8.22 0.53
C THR A 150 5.92 7.59 -0.05
N GLY A 151 5.88 6.30 -0.37
CA GLY A 151 6.99 5.62 -1.07
C GLY A 151 7.29 6.23 -2.44
N LEU A 152 6.26 6.61 -3.19
CA LEU A 152 6.45 7.34 -4.46
C LEU A 152 7.08 8.71 -4.24
N ALA A 153 6.67 9.45 -3.20
CA ALA A 153 7.26 10.76 -2.89
C ALA A 153 8.75 10.64 -2.54
N LEU A 154 9.15 9.57 -1.87
CA LEU A 154 10.57 9.23 -1.60
C LEU A 154 11.30 8.90 -2.90
N GLU A 155 10.76 8.00 -3.73
CA GLU A 155 11.37 7.57 -4.99
C GLU A 155 11.50 8.72 -6.00
N MET A 156 10.54 9.64 -6.01
CA MET A 156 10.55 10.84 -6.87
C MET A 156 11.45 11.96 -6.31
N GLY A 157 12.06 11.80 -5.13
CA GLY A 157 12.95 12.76 -4.50
C GLY A 157 12.25 13.96 -3.83
N HIS A 158 10.91 13.94 -3.70
CA HIS A 158 10.17 14.95 -2.93
C HIS A 158 10.40 14.78 -1.41
N ILE A 159 10.65 13.56 -0.96
CA ILE A 159 11.18 13.26 0.37
C ILE A 159 12.60 12.74 0.17
N LYS A 160 13.60 13.29 0.87
CA LYS A 160 14.99 12.83 0.78
C LYS A 160 15.23 11.63 1.70
N ASN A 161 14.70 11.69 2.92
CA ASN A 161 14.80 10.62 3.91
C ASN A 161 13.51 10.59 4.75
N ILE A 162 12.99 9.39 5.02
CA ILE A 162 11.80 9.22 5.87
C ILE A 162 12.02 9.63 7.33
N SER A 163 13.27 9.70 7.78
CA SER A 163 13.64 10.16 9.10
C SER A 163 13.79 11.68 9.20
N ASP A 164 13.62 12.41 8.10
CA ASP A 164 13.64 13.87 8.13
C ASP A 164 12.36 14.43 8.76
N PRO A 165 12.44 15.54 9.51
CA PRO A 165 11.27 16.22 10.03
C PRO A 165 10.37 16.74 8.92
N VAL A 166 9.06 16.46 9.02
CA VAL A 166 8.07 16.80 7.99
C VAL A 166 8.03 18.31 7.74
N TYR A 167 8.10 19.13 8.79
CA TYR A 167 7.96 20.57 8.71
C TYR A 167 9.01 21.24 7.79
N THR A 168 10.19 20.62 7.62
CA THR A 168 11.27 21.16 6.77
C THR A 168 10.98 21.09 5.28
N TYR A 169 9.94 20.37 4.89
CA TYR A 169 9.51 20.19 3.50
C TYR A 169 8.31 21.04 3.12
N LEU A 170 7.49 21.43 4.12
CA LEU A 170 6.19 22.03 3.85
C LEU A 170 6.32 23.52 3.50
N ALA A 171 5.68 23.90 2.41
CA ALA A 171 5.33 25.29 2.14
C ALA A 171 4.04 25.67 2.89
N PRO A 172 3.80 26.95 3.18
CA PRO A 172 2.52 27.41 3.68
C PRO A 172 1.37 26.94 2.78
N MET A 173 0.30 26.46 3.38
CA MET A 173 -0.90 25.99 2.69
C MET A 173 -2.08 26.88 3.06
N GLU A 174 -2.83 27.33 2.08
CA GLU A 174 -4.05 28.10 2.31
C GLU A 174 -5.23 27.16 2.52
N ALA A 175 -6.05 27.40 3.55
CA ALA A 175 -7.32 26.73 3.68
C ALA A 175 -8.31 27.25 2.63
N TYR A 176 -9.09 26.36 2.03
CA TYR A 176 -10.15 26.71 1.11
C TYR A 176 -11.50 26.22 1.62
N HIS A 177 -12.46 27.13 1.70
CA HIS A 177 -13.83 26.83 2.14
C HIS A 177 -14.80 27.02 0.97
N PRO A 178 -15.23 25.95 0.28
CA PRO A 178 -16.23 26.04 -0.77
C PRO A 178 -17.53 26.67 -0.24
N GLY A 179 -17.98 27.76 -0.85
CA GLY A 179 -19.21 28.49 -0.43
C GLY A 179 -18.96 29.77 0.34
N THR A 180 -17.71 30.10 0.72
CA THR A 180 -17.36 31.41 1.29
C THR A 180 -16.82 32.38 0.24
N LEU A 181 -17.55 32.54 -0.85
CA LEU A 181 -17.16 33.40 -1.97
C LEU A 181 -17.08 34.90 -1.62
N TYR A 182 -17.49 35.30 -0.41
CA TYR A 182 -17.57 36.69 0.01
C TYR A 182 -16.98 36.92 1.41
N ARG A 183 -15.74 36.50 1.63
CA ARG A 183 -15.00 37.07 2.76
C ARG A 183 -14.53 38.49 2.36
N ASN A 184 -14.82 39.48 3.21
CA ASN A 184 -14.22 40.78 3.04
C ASN A 184 -12.69 40.69 3.02
N ALA A 185 -12.03 41.32 2.10
CA ALA A 185 -10.58 41.28 1.96
C ALA A 185 -9.81 41.72 3.26
N THR A 186 -10.50 42.36 4.18
CA THR A 186 -10.01 42.72 5.52
C THR A 186 -9.97 41.58 6.52
N GLU A 187 -10.65 40.46 6.21
CA GLU A 187 -10.68 39.26 7.06
C GLU A 187 -9.69 38.17 6.59
N ILE A 188 -9.06 38.39 5.43
CA ILE A 188 -8.00 37.52 4.89
C ILE A 188 -6.68 37.90 5.58
N GLY A 189 -6.46 37.36 6.75
CA GLY A 189 -5.20 37.50 7.47
C GLY A 189 -4.32 36.27 7.29
N ASN A 190 -3.11 36.30 7.86
CA ASN A 190 -2.22 35.12 7.95
C ASN A 190 -2.82 33.93 8.71
N ASP A 191 -3.99 34.09 9.35
CA ASP A 191 -4.69 33.07 10.11
C ASP A 191 -5.35 31.99 9.24
N GLU A 192 -5.40 32.19 7.92
CA GLU A 192 -5.91 31.20 6.97
C GLU A 192 -4.86 30.18 6.52
N LEU A 193 -3.61 30.40 6.88
CA LEU A 193 -2.54 29.47 6.57
C LEU A 193 -2.61 28.25 7.52
N LEU A 194 -2.68 27.09 6.94
CA LEU A 194 -2.56 25.83 7.67
C LEU A 194 -1.09 25.61 8.04
N LYS A 195 -0.82 25.46 9.34
CA LYS A 195 0.51 25.25 9.89
C LYS A 195 0.59 23.97 10.73
N PRO A 196 0.29 22.80 10.14
CA PRO A 196 0.05 21.58 10.91
C PRO A 196 1.29 21.03 11.62
N PHE A 197 2.50 21.54 11.33
CA PHE A 197 3.76 21.03 11.88
C PHE A 197 4.63 22.15 12.51
N GLU A 198 4.06 23.27 12.89
CA GLU A 198 4.86 24.42 13.38
C GLU A 198 4.99 24.52 14.92
N THR A 199 4.23 23.73 15.70
CA THR A 199 4.48 23.69 17.16
C THR A 199 5.83 23.06 17.46
N GLU A 200 6.43 23.40 18.60
CA GLU A 200 7.74 22.85 19.00
C GLU A 200 7.74 21.32 19.12
N HIS A 201 6.60 20.75 19.43
CA HIS A 201 6.41 19.31 19.42
C HIS A 201 6.34 18.75 18.00
N ASN A 202 5.47 19.32 17.15
CA ASN A 202 5.25 18.81 15.80
C ASN A 202 6.45 18.97 14.87
N LYS A 203 7.34 19.96 15.11
CA LYS A 203 8.60 20.12 14.37
C LYS A 203 9.53 18.92 14.47
N LYS A 204 9.41 18.10 15.54
CA LYS A 204 10.22 16.88 15.74
C LYS A 204 9.70 15.69 14.95
N ILE A 205 8.48 15.76 14.43
CA ILE A 205 7.78 14.63 13.79
C ILE A 205 8.39 14.38 12.41
N THR A 206 8.83 13.13 12.19
CA THR A 206 9.35 12.67 10.91
C THR A 206 8.26 11.98 10.07
N TRP A 207 8.52 11.78 8.79
CA TRP A 207 7.67 10.97 7.91
C TRP A 207 7.49 9.54 8.47
N GLU A 208 8.56 8.95 9.02
CA GLU A 208 8.50 7.62 9.62
C GLU A 208 7.59 7.58 10.85
N HIS A 209 7.63 8.59 11.72
CA HIS A 209 6.74 8.68 12.88
C HIS A 209 5.26 8.68 12.45
N LEU A 210 4.91 9.41 11.40
CA LEU A 210 3.55 9.39 10.85
C LEU A 210 3.20 8.03 10.25
N LEU A 211 4.08 7.45 9.44
CA LEU A 211 3.87 6.14 8.82
C LEU A 211 3.68 5.03 9.85
N ARG A 212 4.38 5.09 10.97
CA ARG A 212 4.30 4.08 12.04
C ARG A 212 3.21 4.35 13.08
N GLN A 213 2.45 5.45 12.94
CA GLN A 213 1.47 5.86 13.94
C GLN A 213 2.10 6.11 15.34
N THR A 214 3.29 6.67 15.35
CA THR A 214 4.05 6.98 16.59
C THR A 214 4.35 8.47 16.73
N SER A 215 3.65 9.31 15.95
CA SER A 215 3.98 10.74 15.87
C SER A 215 3.57 11.55 17.08
N ASP A 216 2.52 11.13 17.79
CA ASP A 216 1.82 11.95 18.78
C ASP A 216 1.54 13.39 18.31
N TRP A 217 1.29 13.57 17.01
CA TRP A 217 0.96 14.86 16.42
C TRP A 217 -0.18 15.54 17.15
N GLU A 218 -0.04 16.82 17.44
CA GLU A 218 -1.04 17.63 18.11
C GLU A 218 -1.67 18.64 17.16
N GLY A 219 -3.00 18.79 17.27
CA GLY A 219 -3.72 19.78 16.51
C GLY A 219 -5.16 19.40 16.22
N THR A 220 -5.80 20.28 15.46
CA THR A 220 -7.12 20.08 14.88
C THR A 220 -7.01 20.14 13.37
N LEU A 221 -7.57 19.15 12.68
CA LEU A 221 -7.59 19.13 11.23
C LEU A 221 -9.00 18.78 10.75
N TRP A 222 -9.53 19.59 9.83
CA TRP A 222 -10.88 19.41 9.29
C TRP A 222 -11.95 19.36 10.39
N GLU A 223 -11.86 20.27 11.37
CA GLU A 223 -12.73 20.36 12.55
C GLU A 223 -12.65 19.13 13.50
N LYS A 224 -11.68 18.26 13.32
CA LYS A 224 -11.45 17.10 14.20
C LYS A 224 -10.15 17.27 14.96
N PRO A 225 -10.21 17.51 16.29
CA PRO A 225 -9.04 17.50 17.13
C PRO A 225 -8.51 16.07 17.26
N GLU A 226 -7.18 15.91 17.30
CA GLU A 226 -6.54 14.60 17.33
C GLU A 226 -6.96 13.73 18.53
N TRP A 227 -7.19 14.36 19.67
CA TRP A 227 -7.60 13.67 20.89
C TRP A 227 -9.03 13.08 20.82
N ALA A 228 -9.87 13.60 19.91
CA ALA A 228 -11.25 13.11 19.72
C ALA A 228 -11.33 11.79 18.93
N ASP A 229 -10.23 11.32 18.38
CA ASP A 229 -10.18 10.03 17.69
C ASP A 229 -9.83 8.93 18.71
N ARG A 230 -10.79 8.09 19.05
CA ARG A 230 -10.65 7.02 20.04
C ARG A 230 -10.19 7.57 21.39
N PRO A 231 -10.94 8.53 21.96
CA PRO A 231 -10.52 9.27 23.14
C PRO A 231 -10.31 8.34 24.35
N ASP A 232 -9.39 8.74 25.24
CA ASP A 232 -9.27 8.07 26.53
C ASP A 232 -10.62 8.10 27.26
N ALA A 233 -10.96 7.05 28.00
CA ALA A 233 -12.18 6.99 28.80
C ALA A 233 -12.24 8.08 29.89
N ASP A 234 -11.08 8.57 30.32
CA ASP A 234 -10.94 9.67 31.27
C ASP A 234 -10.84 11.01 30.53
N ALA A 235 -11.94 11.78 30.55
CA ALA A 235 -12.03 13.07 29.85
C ALA A 235 -11.01 14.11 30.34
N SER A 236 -10.46 13.98 31.56
CA SER A 236 -9.41 14.89 32.06
C SER A 236 -8.10 14.80 31.28
N LYS A 237 -7.89 13.71 30.53
CA LYS A 237 -6.72 13.47 29.71
C LYS A 237 -6.84 14.02 28.28
N TRP A 238 -8.01 14.51 27.86
CA TRP A 238 -8.20 14.89 26.46
C TRP A 238 -7.38 16.11 26.06
N LEU A 239 -7.46 17.17 26.85
CA LEU A 239 -6.88 18.48 26.49
C LEU A 239 -5.50 18.74 27.09
N ASN A 240 -5.22 18.19 28.26
CA ASN A 240 -4.04 18.53 29.07
C ASN A 240 -3.08 17.36 29.28
N ARG A 241 -3.12 16.34 28.40
CA ARG A 241 -2.20 15.22 28.52
C ARG A 241 -0.76 15.63 28.15
N LYS A 242 0.19 15.07 28.86
CA LYS A 242 1.59 15.18 28.48
C LYS A 242 1.81 14.48 27.13
N ARG A 243 2.45 15.16 26.19
CA ARG A 243 2.84 14.58 24.90
C ARG A 243 3.97 13.56 25.07
N ASN A 244 3.88 12.47 24.33
CA ASN A 244 4.98 11.53 24.19
C ASN A 244 5.98 12.07 23.16
N GLU A 245 7.26 11.79 23.34
CA GLU A 245 8.21 12.11 22.27
C GLU A 245 7.85 11.30 21.00
N PRO A 246 7.92 11.93 19.81
CA PRO A 246 7.65 11.24 18.56
C PRO A 246 8.51 9.99 18.41
N GLY A 247 7.89 8.87 18.06
CA GLY A 247 8.53 7.56 17.98
C GLY A 247 8.38 6.70 19.25
N ALA A 248 8.02 7.26 20.40
CA ALA A 248 8.03 6.54 21.67
C ALA A 248 6.82 5.64 21.92
N VAL A 249 5.64 6.01 21.41
CA VAL A 249 4.39 5.30 21.66
C VAL A 249 3.59 5.12 20.38
N TYR A 250 3.12 3.90 20.15
CA TYR A 250 2.16 3.62 19.09
C TYR A 250 0.75 4.03 19.53
N GLU A 251 0.13 4.87 18.71
CA GLU A 251 -1.27 5.27 18.89
C GLU A 251 -1.95 5.43 17.54
N TYR A 252 -2.88 4.52 17.23
CA TYR A 252 -3.63 4.56 15.99
C TYR A 252 -4.59 5.74 15.99
N ASN A 253 -4.40 6.70 15.07
CA ASN A 253 -5.15 7.95 15.04
C ASN A 253 -5.40 8.43 13.61
N ASP A 254 -6.68 8.56 13.25
CA ASP A 254 -7.07 8.92 11.88
C ASP A 254 -6.83 10.40 11.55
N VAL A 255 -6.84 11.30 12.55
CA VAL A 255 -6.51 12.71 12.33
C VAL A 255 -5.03 12.86 11.96
N ARG A 256 -4.15 12.13 12.64
CA ARG A 256 -2.70 12.09 12.35
C ARG A 256 -2.40 11.49 10.98
N VAL A 257 -3.19 10.53 10.54
CA VAL A 257 -3.13 10.00 9.15
C VAL A 257 -3.52 11.07 8.14
N ASN A 258 -4.55 11.85 8.43
CA ASN A 258 -4.96 12.96 7.56
C ASN A 258 -3.90 14.07 7.53
N ALA A 259 -3.14 14.29 8.61
CA ALA A 259 -1.99 15.20 8.61
C ALA A 259 -0.88 14.71 7.65
N LEU A 260 -0.62 13.40 7.58
CA LEU A 260 0.28 12.84 6.57
C LEU A 260 -0.26 13.06 5.15
N ALA A 261 -1.56 12.82 4.92
CA ALA A 261 -2.16 13.03 3.60
C ALA A 261 -2.07 14.49 3.15
N LEU A 262 -2.31 15.43 4.07
CA LEU A 262 -2.17 16.87 3.82
C LEU A 262 -0.72 17.22 3.48
N ALA A 263 0.25 16.75 4.28
CA ALA A 263 1.67 17.01 4.05
C ALA A 263 2.13 16.48 2.68
N LEU A 264 1.73 15.28 2.30
CA LEU A 264 2.04 14.72 0.97
C LEU A 264 1.39 15.52 -0.16
N THR A 265 0.14 15.95 0.02
CA THR A 265 -0.54 16.79 -0.97
C THR A 265 0.22 18.11 -1.18
N SER A 266 0.71 18.73 -0.10
CA SER A 266 1.53 19.94 -0.15
C SER A 266 2.82 19.75 -0.94
N ILE A 267 3.65 18.75 -0.59
CA ILE A 267 4.96 18.56 -1.23
C ILE A 267 4.88 18.04 -2.67
N LEU A 268 3.87 17.24 -2.99
CA LEU A 268 3.64 16.73 -4.34
C LEU A 268 2.94 17.75 -5.25
N ARG A 269 2.33 18.78 -4.65
CA ARG A 269 1.58 19.86 -5.32
C ARG A 269 0.53 19.37 -6.32
N LYS A 270 -0.05 18.18 -6.02
CA LYS A 270 -1.07 17.51 -6.82
C LYS A 270 -2.03 16.71 -5.93
N PRO A 271 -3.27 16.52 -6.37
CA PRO A 271 -4.17 15.57 -5.70
C PRO A 271 -3.54 14.16 -5.62
N LEU A 272 -3.49 13.57 -4.42
CA LEU A 272 -2.91 12.24 -4.23
C LEU A 272 -3.59 11.14 -5.08
N PRO A 273 -4.92 11.18 -5.32
CA PRO A 273 -5.57 10.23 -6.25
C PRO A 273 -4.99 10.25 -7.66
N LEU A 274 -4.60 11.44 -8.15
CA LEU A 274 -4.00 11.58 -9.47
C LEU A 274 -2.60 10.96 -9.51
N ILE A 275 -1.79 11.21 -8.49
CA ILE A 275 -0.45 10.58 -8.35
C ILE A 275 -0.59 9.05 -8.28
N LEU A 276 -1.50 8.55 -7.43
CA LEU A 276 -1.76 7.12 -7.31
C LEU A 276 -2.19 6.51 -8.64
N LYS A 277 -3.12 7.17 -9.36
CA LYS A 277 -3.60 6.72 -10.66
C LYS A 277 -2.45 6.60 -11.67
N GLU A 278 -1.74 7.71 -11.91
CA GLU A 278 -0.69 7.81 -12.95
C GLU A 278 0.49 6.85 -12.67
N LYS A 279 0.89 6.72 -11.42
CA LYS A 279 2.12 5.98 -11.07
C LYS A 279 1.88 4.50 -10.76
N ILE A 280 0.74 4.15 -10.18
CA ILE A 280 0.46 2.78 -9.69
C ILE A 280 -0.73 2.17 -10.43
N MET A 281 -1.95 2.73 -10.27
CA MET A 281 -3.18 2.06 -10.63
C MET A 281 -3.29 1.77 -12.12
N ASP A 282 -2.89 2.70 -12.98
CA ASP A 282 -2.83 2.49 -14.44
C ASP A 282 -1.80 1.40 -14.80
N SER A 283 -0.65 1.39 -14.12
CA SER A 283 0.42 0.42 -14.37
C SER A 283 0.05 -1.00 -13.95
N ILE A 284 -0.77 -1.18 -12.92
CA ILE A 284 -1.26 -2.49 -12.47
C ILE A 284 -2.57 -2.91 -13.14
N GLY A 285 -3.06 -2.10 -14.09
CA GLY A 285 -4.27 -2.38 -14.85
C GLY A 285 -5.55 -2.27 -14.04
N ALA A 286 -5.60 -1.40 -13.03
CA ALA A 286 -6.82 -1.14 -12.27
C ALA A 286 -7.92 -0.51 -13.15
N SER A 287 -9.16 -0.66 -12.72
CA SER A 287 -10.31 -0.03 -13.39
C SER A 287 -10.31 1.48 -13.23
N ASP A 288 -11.20 2.17 -13.95
CA ASP A 288 -11.42 3.61 -13.81
C ASP A 288 -12.59 3.92 -12.85
N THR A 289 -13.09 2.92 -12.10
CA THR A 289 -14.30 3.07 -11.27
C THR A 289 -14.00 3.45 -9.82
N TRP A 290 -12.75 3.29 -9.35
CA TRP A 290 -12.36 3.68 -8.00
C TRP A 290 -12.25 5.20 -7.86
N ARG A 291 -12.43 5.68 -6.63
CA ARG A 291 -12.15 7.06 -6.26
C ARG A 291 -11.60 7.15 -4.83
N TRP A 292 -10.81 8.16 -4.59
CA TRP A 292 -10.26 8.46 -3.26
C TRP A 292 -10.62 9.88 -2.88
N THR A 293 -11.39 10.06 -1.83
CA THR A 293 -11.96 11.35 -1.43
C THR A 293 -11.47 11.77 -0.05
N GLY A 294 -11.40 13.09 0.18
CA GLY A 294 -11.29 13.69 1.52
C GLY A 294 -12.65 13.81 2.21
N TYR A 295 -12.64 14.41 3.40
CA TYR A 295 -13.86 14.93 4.00
C TYR A 295 -14.41 16.10 3.19
N ARG A 296 -15.73 16.34 3.28
CA ARG A 296 -16.37 17.42 2.51
C ARG A 296 -15.77 18.80 2.77
N ASN A 297 -15.21 19.04 3.96
CA ASN A 297 -14.54 20.29 4.36
C ASN A 297 -13.02 20.28 4.17
N ALA A 298 -12.43 19.21 3.65
CA ALA A 298 -10.98 19.04 3.54
C ALA A 298 -10.42 19.64 2.24
N TRP A 299 -10.44 20.96 2.11
CA TRP A 299 -9.97 21.65 0.92
C TRP A 299 -8.85 22.62 1.23
N ILE A 300 -7.88 22.72 0.33
CA ILE A 300 -6.75 23.66 0.36
C ILE A 300 -6.58 24.28 -1.02
N VAL A 301 -5.81 25.38 -1.07
CA VAL A 301 -5.36 25.97 -2.34
C VAL A 301 -3.91 25.58 -2.58
N ILE A 302 -3.62 25.04 -3.74
CA ILE A 302 -2.27 24.77 -4.23
C ILE A 302 -2.13 25.37 -5.62
N ASP A 303 -1.11 26.21 -5.81
CA ASP A 303 -0.83 26.88 -7.08
C ASP A 303 -2.06 27.62 -7.67
N GLY A 304 -2.88 28.20 -6.79
CA GLY A 304 -4.10 28.92 -7.18
C GLY A 304 -5.30 28.01 -7.49
N LEU A 305 -5.18 26.68 -7.30
CA LEU A 305 -6.25 25.72 -7.57
C LEU A 305 -6.78 25.11 -6.27
N PRO A 306 -8.11 25.05 -6.08
CA PRO A 306 -8.70 24.28 -5.00
C PRO A 306 -8.41 22.79 -5.17
N VAL A 307 -7.81 22.18 -4.16
CA VAL A 307 -7.47 20.75 -4.14
C VAL A 307 -8.04 20.14 -2.87
N GLN A 308 -8.73 19.00 -3.00
CA GLN A 308 -9.19 18.25 -1.85
C GLN A 308 -8.04 17.44 -1.27
N ALA A 309 -7.73 17.66 0.02
CA ALA A 309 -6.87 16.77 0.78
C ALA A 309 -7.65 15.50 1.13
N VAL A 310 -7.13 14.34 0.69
CA VAL A 310 -7.84 13.08 0.86
C VAL A 310 -7.82 12.61 2.31
N SER A 311 -8.86 11.85 2.71
CA SER A 311 -8.88 11.13 3.98
C SER A 311 -8.07 9.84 3.87
N GLY A 312 -7.36 9.50 4.93
CA GLY A 312 -6.71 8.19 5.10
C GLY A 312 -7.69 7.05 5.35
N GLY A 313 -8.98 7.24 5.10
CA GLY A 313 -10.04 6.27 5.37
C GLY A 313 -10.47 6.26 6.83
N GLY A 314 -10.44 7.44 7.46
CA GLY A 314 -10.89 7.65 8.83
C GLY A 314 -12.39 7.43 9.00
N HIS A 315 -12.81 7.34 10.25
CA HIS A 315 -14.18 6.95 10.56
C HIS A 315 -15.23 8.05 10.34
N TRP A 316 -14.83 9.31 10.16
CA TRP A 316 -15.77 10.41 9.86
C TRP A 316 -16.19 10.50 8.39
N GLY A 317 -15.74 9.57 7.53
CA GLY A 317 -16.08 9.50 6.12
C GLY A 317 -14.87 9.59 5.20
N GLY A 318 -15.12 9.70 3.89
CA GLY A 318 -14.08 9.76 2.87
C GLY A 318 -13.25 8.48 2.74
N GLY A 319 -12.08 8.61 2.14
CA GLY A 319 -11.17 7.50 1.88
C GLY A 319 -11.40 6.85 0.51
N MET A 320 -10.84 5.67 0.33
CA MET A 320 -10.90 4.91 -0.91
C MET A 320 -12.25 4.20 -1.05
N ILE A 321 -12.87 4.38 -2.21
CA ILE A 321 -14.06 3.67 -2.65
C ILE A 321 -13.63 2.90 -3.90
N ILE A 322 -13.62 1.57 -3.81
CA ILE A 322 -12.91 0.71 -4.75
C ILE A 322 -13.54 -0.69 -4.77
N ASN A 323 -13.44 -1.39 -5.88
CA ASN A 323 -13.91 -2.76 -6.04
C ASN A 323 -12.86 -3.80 -5.57
N SER A 324 -13.28 -5.07 -5.42
CA SER A 324 -12.40 -6.15 -4.94
C SER A 324 -11.35 -6.55 -5.98
N TYR A 325 -11.60 -6.40 -7.28
CA TYR A 325 -10.60 -6.69 -8.31
C TYR A 325 -9.42 -5.72 -8.21
N ASP A 326 -9.68 -4.41 -8.04
CA ASP A 326 -8.62 -3.43 -7.91
C ASP A 326 -7.85 -3.58 -6.59
N LEU A 327 -8.54 -3.96 -5.49
CA LEU A 327 -7.88 -4.35 -4.23
C LEU A 327 -6.99 -5.57 -4.42
N GLY A 328 -7.43 -6.56 -5.20
CA GLY A 328 -6.63 -7.74 -5.54
C GLY A 328 -5.39 -7.42 -6.35
N ARG A 329 -5.49 -6.49 -7.33
CA ARG A 329 -4.34 -5.99 -8.10
C ARG A 329 -3.34 -5.28 -7.19
N PHE A 330 -3.83 -4.44 -6.29
CA PHE A 330 -3.00 -3.79 -5.29
C PHE A 330 -2.33 -4.82 -4.36
N GLY A 331 -3.05 -5.85 -3.93
CA GLY A 331 -2.49 -6.96 -3.15
C GLY A 331 -1.38 -7.71 -3.90
N LEU A 332 -1.57 -8.00 -5.20
CA LEU A 332 -0.53 -8.59 -6.05
C LEU A 332 0.67 -7.66 -6.23
N PHE A 333 0.45 -6.36 -6.35
CA PHE A 333 1.51 -5.36 -6.42
C PHE A 333 2.38 -5.36 -5.15
N THR A 334 1.74 -5.41 -3.97
CA THR A 334 2.47 -5.47 -2.69
C THR A 334 3.14 -6.82 -2.47
N LEU A 335 2.49 -7.95 -2.84
CA LEU A 335 3.08 -9.29 -2.87
C LEU A 335 4.38 -9.34 -3.68
N ASN A 336 4.39 -8.68 -4.83
CA ASN A 336 5.55 -8.63 -5.73
C ASN A 336 6.48 -7.45 -5.42
N LYS A 337 6.33 -6.84 -4.23
CA LYS A 337 7.23 -5.80 -3.72
C LYS A 337 7.48 -4.68 -4.72
N GLY A 338 6.40 -4.18 -5.33
CA GLY A 338 6.45 -3.06 -6.28
C GLY A 338 6.81 -3.42 -7.72
N ASN A 339 6.97 -4.70 -8.03
CA ASN A 339 7.10 -5.18 -9.40
C ASN A 339 5.75 -5.52 -10.00
N TRP A 340 5.58 -5.21 -11.28
CA TRP A 340 4.45 -5.61 -12.09
C TRP A 340 4.92 -5.93 -13.50
N ASN A 341 4.78 -7.18 -13.92
CA ASN A 341 5.13 -7.66 -15.26
C ASN A 341 6.51 -7.15 -15.74
N ASN A 342 7.56 -7.44 -14.96
CA ASN A 342 8.96 -7.01 -15.18
C ASN A 342 9.22 -5.49 -15.14
N LYS A 343 8.20 -4.68 -14.80
CA LYS A 343 8.37 -3.25 -14.55
C LYS A 343 8.46 -2.97 -13.06
N ARG A 344 9.56 -2.36 -12.62
CA ARG A 344 9.70 -1.81 -11.27
C ARG A 344 8.92 -0.49 -11.20
N ILE A 345 7.83 -0.47 -10.39
CA ILE A 345 7.00 0.71 -10.18
C ILE A 345 7.42 1.43 -8.90
N LEU A 346 7.73 0.66 -7.86
CA LEU A 346 8.23 1.16 -6.58
C LEU A 346 9.37 0.26 -6.10
N PRO A 347 10.46 0.79 -5.51
CA PRO A 347 11.61 0.01 -5.06
C PRO A 347 11.22 -1.05 -4.02
N GLU A 348 11.86 -2.23 -4.09
CA GLU A 348 11.68 -3.30 -3.10
C GLU A 348 12.09 -2.86 -1.69
N SER A 349 13.07 -1.95 -1.59
CA SER A 349 13.51 -1.36 -0.33
C SER A 349 12.37 -0.66 0.42
N TRP A 350 11.42 -0.07 -0.28
CA TRP A 350 10.22 0.50 0.35
C TRP A 350 9.42 -0.57 1.10
N PHE A 351 9.15 -1.71 0.46
CA PHE A 351 8.40 -2.81 1.09
C PHE A 351 9.17 -3.43 2.24
N ALA A 352 10.50 -3.54 2.13
CA ALA A 352 11.35 -4.04 3.20
C ALA A 352 11.24 -3.20 4.49
N ILE A 353 11.20 -1.86 4.37
CA ILE A 353 10.99 -0.99 5.54
C ILE A 353 9.53 -0.89 5.97
N ALA A 354 8.58 -0.96 5.02
CA ALA A 354 7.15 -0.89 5.31
C ALA A 354 6.65 -2.11 6.10
N THR A 355 7.23 -3.29 5.88
CA THR A 355 6.90 -4.53 6.59
C THR A 355 7.84 -4.83 7.77
N LYS A 356 8.74 -3.90 8.12
CA LYS A 356 9.65 -4.08 9.25
C LYS A 356 8.95 -3.74 10.57
N PRO A 357 8.87 -4.69 11.52
CA PRO A 357 8.38 -4.41 12.87
C PRO A 357 9.31 -3.46 13.63
N THR A 358 8.80 -2.82 14.68
CA THR A 358 9.58 -2.04 15.63
C THR A 358 9.41 -2.57 17.04
N GLU A 359 10.28 -2.17 17.95
CA GLU A 359 10.14 -2.51 19.38
C GLU A 359 8.85 -1.91 19.97
N VAL A 360 8.47 -0.72 19.51
CA VAL A 360 7.25 -0.03 19.96
C VAL A 360 5.97 -0.77 19.55
N LYS A 361 5.99 -1.41 18.36
CA LYS A 361 4.84 -2.17 17.84
C LYS A 361 5.32 -3.26 16.88
N THR A 362 5.40 -4.48 17.39
CA THR A 362 5.96 -5.62 16.67
C THR A 362 5.07 -6.18 15.58
N ASP A 363 3.76 -5.94 15.66
CA ASP A 363 2.74 -6.41 14.72
C ASP A 363 2.22 -5.32 13.77
N TYR A 364 2.95 -4.17 13.65
CA TYR A 364 2.59 -3.07 12.76
C TYR A 364 3.83 -2.50 12.07
N GLY A 365 3.75 -2.41 10.73
CA GLY A 365 4.75 -1.78 9.90
C GLY A 365 4.42 -0.31 9.60
N PHE A 366 4.55 0.12 8.33
CA PHE A 366 4.03 1.40 7.90
C PHE A 366 2.51 1.35 7.75
N MET A 367 1.88 2.51 7.63
CA MET A 367 0.44 2.67 7.49
C MET A 367 -0.28 1.42 7.00
N ASN A 368 -1.04 0.80 7.90
CA ASN A 368 -1.92 -0.34 7.65
C ASN A 368 -1.26 -1.65 7.19
N TYR A 369 0.05 -1.81 7.34
CA TYR A 369 0.70 -3.10 7.29
C TYR A 369 0.59 -3.75 8.68
N PHE A 370 -0.46 -4.56 8.89
CA PHE A 370 -0.61 -5.39 10.09
C PHE A 370 0.18 -6.67 9.89
N LEU A 371 1.24 -6.85 10.69
CA LEU A 371 2.22 -7.92 10.55
C LEU A 371 1.81 -9.14 11.39
N ASN A 372 2.06 -10.33 10.86
CA ASN A 372 1.77 -11.59 11.56
C ASN A 372 2.99 -12.12 12.34
N THR A 373 3.85 -11.24 12.82
CA THR A 373 5.16 -11.55 13.43
C THR A 373 5.10 -12.56 14.58
N ASP A 374 4.06 -12.50 15.42
CA ASP A 374 3.84 -13.42 16.53
C ASP A 374 2.77 -14.49 16.24
N ARG A 375 2.24 -14.52 15.02
CA ARG A 375 1.17 -15.41 14.55
C ARG A 375 -0.13 -15.33 15.35
N LYS A 376 -0.34 -14.28 16.13
CA LYS A 376 -1.60 -14.10 16.88
C LYS A 376 -2.75 -13.72 15.98
N MET A 377 -2.49 -12.86 14.99
CA MET A 377 -3.54 -12.40 14.08
C MET A 377 -4.05 -13.55 13.19
N ILE A 378 -3.15 -14.29 12.54
CA ILE A 378 -3.48 -15.43 11.67
C ILE A 378 -2.55 -16.62 12.03
N PRO A 379 -2.92 -17.47 13.02
CA PRO A 379 -2.06 -18.55 13.50
C PRO A 379 -1.67 -19.57 12.43
N SER A 380 -2.51 -19.77 11.41
CA SER A 380 -2.25 -20.68 10.28
C SER A 380 -1.26 -20.15 9.25
N ALA A 381 -1.01 -18.84 9.23
CA ALA A 381 -0.13 -18.19 8.25
C ALA A 381 1.32 -18.07 8.76
N PRO A 382 2.32 -17.90 7.86
CA PRO A 382 3.70 -17.63 8.26
C PRO A 382 3.85 -16.26 8.92
N THR A 383 4.97 -16.06 9.62
CA THR A 383 5.31 -14.80 10.27
C THR A 383 5.59 -13.66 9.28
N SER A 384 5.92 -13.98 8.02
CA SER A 384 6.11 -13.00 6.94
C SER A 384 4.79 -12.49 6.35
N ALA A 385 3.66 -13.17 6.61
CA ALA A 385 2.36 -12.72 6.13
C ALA A 385 1.93 -11.40 6.80
N TYR A 386 1.16 -10.61 6.08
CA TYR A 386 0.60 -9.36 6.58
C TYR A 386 -0.79 -9.11 6.00
N MET A 387 -1.47 -8.15 6.59
CA MET A 387 -2.79 -7.71 6.12
C MET A 387 -2.85 -6.19 6.04
N HIS A 388 -3.63 -5.72 5.07
CA HIS A 388 -4.19 -4.37 5.05
C HIS A 388 -5.64 -4.49 5.52
N VAL A 389 -6.01 -3.74 6.57
CA VAL A 389 -7.31 -3.93 7.24
C VAL A 389 -8.10 -2.62 7.34
N GLY A 390 -9.38 -2.68 7.12
CA GLY A 390 -10.31 -1.56 7.27
C GLY A 390 -11.56 -1.95 8.05
N ASN A 391 -12.21 -0.95 8.64
CA ASN A 391 -13.46 -1.12 9.36
C ASN A 391 -14.52 -1.85 8.51
N GLY A 392 -15.43 -2.58 9.15
CA GLY A 392 -16.37 -3.48 8.48
C GLY A 392 -15.72 -4.74 7.92
N THR A 393 -14.47 -5.00 8.33
CA THR A 393 -13.66 -6.13 7.89
C THR A 393 -13.46 -6.12 6.36
N ASN A 394 -12.93 -5.02 5.88
CA ASN A 394 -12.33 -4.96 4.56
C ASN A 394 -10.86 -5.31 4.71
N PHE A 395 -10.36 -6.30 3.98
CA PHE A 395 -8.96 -6.66 4.09
C PHE A 395 -8.35 -7.16 2.79
N ILE A 396 -7.03 -7.01 2.70
CA ILE A 396 -6.17 -7.68 1.74
C ILE A 396 -5.15 -8.47 2.56
N PHE A 397 -5.22 -9.78 2.54
CA PHE A 397 -4.23 -10.67 3.15
C PHE A 397 -3.18 -11.03 2.10
N VAL A 398 -1.91 -11.03 2.49
CA VAL A 398 -0.77 -11.31 1.61
C VAL A 398 0.17 -12.30 2.28
N ASP A 399 0.47 -13.40 1.57
CA ASP A 399 1.47 -14.40 1.95
C ASP A 399 2.42 -14.63 0.76
N ASP A 400 3.63 -14.14 0.88
CA ASP A 400 4.66 -14.25 -0.16
C ASP A 400 5.23 -15.68 -0.28
N THR A 401 5.18 -16.47 0.78
CA THR A 401 5.66 -17.87 0.77
C THR A 401 4.78 -18.79 -0.08
N LYS A 402 3.50 -18.48 -0.19
CA LYS A 402 2.53 -19.23 -1.00
C LYS A 402 2.09 -18.49 -2.26
N GLU A 403 2.62 -17.30 -2.55
CA GLU A 403 2.13 -16.45 -3.63
C GLU A 403 0.59 -16.25 -3.58
N LEU A 404 0.07 -16.05 -2.35
CA LEU A 404 -1.35 -15.97 -2.05
C LEU A 404 -1.74 -14.53 -1.71
N VAL A 405 -2.79 -14.04 -2.37
CA VAL A 405 -3.51 -12.82 -1.99
C VAL A 405 -4.99 -13.17 -1.76
N VAL A 406 -5.55 -12.67 -0.67
CA VAL A 406 -6.97 -12.83 -0.39
C VAL A 406 -7.57 -11.46 -0.13
N VAL A 407 -8.59 -11.12 -0.88
CA VAL A 407 -9.42 -9.93 -0.64
C VAL A 407 -10.72 -10.40 -0.01
N GLY A 408 -11.05 -9.88 1.16
CA GLY A 408 -12.33 -10.13 1.80
C GLY A 408 -12.98 -8.83 2.26
N ARG A 409 -14.28 -8.73 2.09
CA ARG A 409 -15.04 -7.53 2.42
C ARG A 409 -16.32 -7.90 3.15
N TRP A 410 -16.62 -7.09 4.17
CA TRP A 410 -17.89 -7.13 4.89
C TRP A 410 -18.14 -8.47 5.59
N MET A 411 -17.09 -9.03 6.18
CA MET A 411 -17.14 -10.21 7.04
C MET A 411 -17.10 -9.82 8.53
N GLU A 412 -17.48 -10.74 9.41
CA GLU A 412 -17.21 -10.59 10.84
C GLU A 412 -15.70 -10.69 11.11
N ASN A 413 -15.15 -9.75 11.87
CA ASN A 413 -13.71 -9.68 12.13
C ASN A 413 -13.17 -10.99 12.78
N ALA A 414 -13.92 -11.55 13.71
CA ALA A 414 -13.56 -12.81 14.38
C ALA A 414 -13.50 -14.01 13.43
N ALA A 415 -14.10 -13.92 12.24
CA ALA A 415 -14.11 -15.01 11.26
C ALA A 415 -12.83 -15.06 10.39
N ILE A 416 -12.03 -13.98 10.32
CA ILE A 416 -10.86 -13.93 9.43
C ILE A 416 -9.88 -15.09 9.67
N PRO A 417 -9.42 -15.40 10.91
CA PRO A 417 -8.47 -16.48 11.12
C PRO A 417 -8.98 -17.84 10.65
N GLY A 418 -10.26 -18.13 10.93
CA GLY A 418 -10.92 -19.37 10.47
C GLY A 418 -11.08 -19.44 8.96
N PHE A 419 -11.37 -18.31 8.31
CA PHE A 419 -11.44 -18.20 6.85
C PHE A 419 -10.09 -18.50 6.20
N ILE A 420 -9.02 -17.85 6.64
CA ILE A 420 -7.67 -18.08 6.13
C ILE A 420 -7.22 -19.54 6.41
N GLN A 421 -7.52 -20.09 7.59
CA GLN A 421 -7.23 -21.48 7.91
C GLN A 421 -7.89 -22.45 6.91
N LYS A 422 -9.15 -22.20 6.51
CA LYS A 422 -9.84 -23.04 5.50
C LYS A 422 -9.18 -22.93 4.12
N ILE A 423 -8.69 -21.75 3.73
CA ILE A 423 -7.92 -21.59 2.49
C ILE A 423 -6.64 -22.40 2.57
N TYR A 424 -5.90 -22.33 3.69
CA TYR A 424 -4.65 -23.11 3.87
C TYR A 424 -4.86 -24.62 3.86
N ALA A 425 -6.05 -25.11 4.21
CA ALA A 425 -6.38 -26.53 4.10
C ALA A 425 -6.38 -27.04 2.66
N ALA A 426 -6.39 -26.17 1.65
CA ALA A 426 -6.33 -26.57 0.24
C ALA A 426 -4.96 -27.13 -0.19
N TRP A 427 -3.91 -26.91 0.58
CA TRP A 427 -2.55 -27.46 0.35
C TRP A 427 -2.29 -28.79 1.06
N ARG A 428 -3.28 -29.40 1.67
CA ARG A 428 -3.17 -30.69 2.40
C ARG A 428 -3.54 -31.87 1.53
#